data_ed44b14d7072c23a6bfd58fd45ac920d
#
_entry.id   ed44b14d7072c23a6bfd58fd45ac920d
#
_cell.length_a   1.000
_cell.length_b   1.000
_cell.length_c   1.000
_cell.angle_alpha   90.00
_cell.angle_beta   90.00
_cell.angle_gamma   90.00
#
_symmetry.space_group_name_H-M   'P 1'
#
loop_
_entity.id
_entity.type
_entity.pdbx_description
1 polymer ?
#
loop_
_entity_poly.entity_id
_entity_poly.type
_entity_poly.pdbx_seq_one_letter_code
_entity_poly.pdbx_strand_id
1 'polypeptide(L)'
;VFENVNTGGVSLTVFELVTAIFAMDDFQLRKDWEERREQYFSGDLLSKVTATDFLTALTLLSSFKAGDTVSCKKKDVLALTLAEYKKYADSLCAGFSLAEKLLKEERIFSSDDLPYSTQLIPLSAVCTVLMDGNRIHTTAVKNRVKQWYWCGVFGELYGSANETRYANDIVQVVKWITDDGDLPKTVTDFYFNPMRLLGLQSRQSAAYKGVMALILKNHARDFISGAEMDFSTFSDEKIDIHHIFPKDYCIKEGYDKRKWNSIV
;
A
#
# COMPACT_ATOMS: atom_id res chain seq x y z
N VAL A 1 24.76 -17.43 -11.86
CA VAL A 1 25.94 -17.57 -10.97
C VAL A 1 25.59 -17.17 -9.54
N PHE A 2 24.82 -16.08 -9.31
CA PHE A 2 24.51 -15.60 -7.96
C PHE A 2 23.41 -16.37 -7.21
N GLU A 3 22.59 -17.17 -7.89
CA GLU A 3 21.57 -18.03 -7.22
C GLU A 3 22.18 -19.11 -6.32
N ASN A 4 23.44 -19.45 -6.52
CA ASN A 4 24.17 -20.52 -5.79
C ASN A 4 25.14 -20.01 -4.72
N VAL A 5 25.20 -18.70 -4.42
CA VAL A 5 26.13 -18.15 -3.40
C VAL A 5 25.60 -18.33 -1.97
N ASN A 6 24.49 -19.01 -1.78
CA ASN A 6 23.83 -19.20 -0.49
C ASN A 6 24.43 -20.36 0.35
N THR A 7 25.72 -20.63 0.24
CA THR A 7 26.38 -21.72 0.97
C THR A 7 27.01 -21.30 2.31
N GLY A 8 26.83 -20.06 2.74
CA GLY A 8 27.45 -19.48 3.95
C GLY A 8 26.56 -19.00 5.07
N GLY A 9 25.26 -19.40 5.14
CA GLY A 9 24.44 -19.19 6.33
C GLY A 9 23.68 -17.85 6.42
N VAL A 10 23.91 -16.86 5.56
CA VAL A 10 23.15 -15.62 5.48
C VAL A 10 22.47 -15.52 4.13
N SER A 11 21.12 -15.59 4.12
CA SER A 11 20.33 -15.42 2.90
C SER A 11 20.37 -13.96 2.45
N LEU A 12 20.99 -13.70 1.30
CA LEU A 12 21.00 -12.36 0.70
C LEU A 12 19.59 -11.96 0.27
N THR A 13 19.22 -10.72 0.57
CA THR A 13 17.98 -10.12 0.09
C THR A 13 18.04 -9.83 -1.41
N VAL A 14 16.87 -9.65 -2.05
CA VAL A 14 16.80 -9.25 -3.46
C VAL A 14 17.56 -7.94 -3.70
N PHE A 15 17.42 -6.98 -2.77
CA PHE A 15 18.12 -5.70 -2.84
C PHE A 15 19.65 -5.86 -2.83
N GLU A 16 20.18 -6.73 -1.99
CA GLU A 16 21.64 -6.98 -1.94
C GLU A 16 22.16 -7.60 -3.23
N LEU A 17 21.38 -8.51 -3.84
CA LEU A 17 21.73 -9.12 -5.12
C LEU A 17 21.72 -8.08 -6.25
N VAL A 18 20.69 -7.24 -6.35
CA VAL A 18 20.63 -6.15 -7.34
C VAL A 18 21.74 -5.12 -7.10
N THR A 19 22.06 -4.82 -5.83
CA THR A 19 23.18 -3.95 -5.48
C THR A 19 24.50 -4.49 -6.04
N ALA A 20 24.76 -5.79 -5.91
CA ALA A 20 25.94 -6.41 -6.46
C ALA A 20 25.95 -6.41 -8.00
N ILE A 21 24.81 -6.59 -8.65
CA ILE A 21 24.68 -6.50 -10.11
C ILE A 21 24.99 -5.09 -10.60
N PHE A 22 24.41 -4.05 -10.00
CA PHE A 22 24.62 -2.67 -10.43
C PHE A 22 26.02 -2.13 -10.10
N ALA A 23 26.68 -2.70 -9.09
CA ALA A 23 28.07 -2.36 -8.79
C ALA A 23 29.04 -2.75 -9.91
N MET A 24 28.70 -3.70 -10.79
CA MET A 24 29.49 -4.03 -11.97
C MET A 24 29.48 -2.91 -13.02
N ASP A 25 28.47 -2.04 -12.98
CA ASP A 25 28.32 -0.86 -13.82
C ASP A 25 28.70 0.44 -13.07
N ASP A 26 29.54 0.34 -12.02
CA ASP A 26 30.00 1.45 -11.17
C ASP A 26 28.85 2.25 -10.51
N PHE A 27 27.68 1.62 -10.30
CA PHE A 27 26.53 2.27 -9.67
C PHE A 27 26.32 1.85 -8.23
N GLN A 28 26.24 2.84 -7.33
CA GLN A 28 26.07 2.62 -5.89
C GLN A 28 24.58 2.64 -5.50
N LEU A 29 23.86 1.55 -5.79
CA LEU A 29 22.41 1.43 -5.54
C LEU A 29 22.04 1.71 -4.08
N ARG A 30 22.85 1.27 -3.11
CA ARG A 30 22.59 1.51 -1.68
C ARG A 30 22.59 3.00 -1.35
N LYS A 31 23.57 3.74 -1.86
CA LYS A 31 23.67 5.19 -1.65
C LYS A 31 22.51 5.93 -2.31
N ASP A 32 22.17 5.60 -3.55
CA ASP A 32 21.03 6.19 -4.27
C ASP A 32 19.72 5.91 -3.55
N TRP A 33 19.53 4.69 -3.00
CA TRP A 33 18.35 4.38 -2.19
C TRP A 33 18.29 5.19 -0.89
N GLU A 34 19.40 5.36 -0.18
CA GLU A 34 19.45 6.15 1.05
C GLU A 34 19.08 7.62 0.79
N GLU A 35 19.59 8.22 -0.28
CA GLU A 35 19.24 9.58 -0.71
C GLU A 35 17.74 9.69 -1.04
N ARG A 36 17.18 8.73 -1.80
CA ARG A 36 15.74 8.69 -2.11
C ARG A 36 14.90 8.49 -0.87
N ARG A 37 15.34 7.62 0.03
CA ARG A 37 14.64 7.33 1.28
C ARG A 37 14.53 8.59 2.15
N GLU A 38 15.60 9.35 2.26
CA GLU A 38 15.59 10.61 3.00
C GLU A 38 14.64 11.63 2.34
N GLN A 39 14.68 11.74 1.04
CA GLN A 39 13.91 12.74 0.29
C GLN A 39 12.41 12.42 0.17
N TYR A 40 12.04 11.16 -0.05
CA TYR A 40 10.66 10.78 -0.43
C TYR A 40 9.96 9.85 0.56
N PHE A 41 10.70 9.13 1.40
CA PHE A 41 10.16 8.08 2.26
C PHE A 41 10.38 8.35 3.76
N SER A 42 10.75 9.56 4.13
CA SER A 42 10.95 9.98 5.53
C SER A 42 9.64 10.28 6.25
N GLY A 43 8.54 10.50 5.52
CA GLY A 43 7.21 10.74 6.10
C GLY A 43 6.60 9.47 6.72
N ASP A 44 5.77 9.63 7.75
CA ASP A 44 5.23 8.54 8.57
C ASP A 44 4.56 7.43 7.76
N LEU A 45 3.82 7.78 6.71
CA LEU A 45 3.07 6.79 5.92
C LEU A 45 3.99 5.90 5.08
N LEU A 46 5.05 6.47 4.50
CA LEU A 46 5.99 5.76 3.63
C LEU A 46 7.24 5.24 4.37
N SER A 47 7.40 5.54 5.65
CA SER A 47 8.62 5.25 6.44
C SER A 47 9.03 3.77 6.46
N LYS A 48 8.08 2.84 6.29
CA LYS A 48 8.31 1.39 6.29
C LYS A 48 8.46 0.80 4.89
N VAL A 49 8.43 1.60 3.84
CA VAL A 49 8.73 1.12 2.47
C VAL A 49 10.19 0.68 2.42
N THR A 50 10.42 -0.56 2.03
CA THR A 50 11.76 -1.11 1.93
C THR A 50 12.36 -0.90 0.54
N ALA A 51 13.68 -0.99 0.43
CA ALA A 51 14.36 -0.99 -0.86
C ALA A 51 13.87 -2.11 -1.80
N THR A 52 13.50 -3.27 -1.23
CA THR A 52 12.92 -4.38 -2.01
C THR A 52 11.54 -4.04 -2.54
N ASP A 53 10.68 -3.37 -1.76
CA ASP A 53 9.36 -2.91 -2.21
C ASP A 53 9.50 -1.90 -3.37
N PHE A 54 10.46 -0.97 -3.23
CA PHE A 54 10.77 0.00 -4.28
C PHE A 54 11.23 -0.68 -5.58
N LEU A 55 12.17 -1.62 -5.51
CA LEU A 55 12.63 -2.38 -6.68
C LEU A 55 11.51 -3.22 -7.29
N THR A 56 10.63 -3.80 -6.47
CA THR A 56 9.47 -4.56 -6.95
C THR A 56 8.49 -3.66 -7.70
N ALA A 57 8.20 -2.47 -7.16
CA ALA A 57 7.33 -1.48 -7.80
C ALA A 57 7.96 -0.94 -9.11
N LEU A 58 9.28 -0.74 -9.11
CA LEU A 58 10.01 -0.29 -10.29
C LEU A 58 10.00 -1.36 -11.40
N THR A 59 10.22 -2.62 -11.03
CA THR A 59 10.15 -3.75 -11.96
C THR A 59 8.73 -3.88 -12.54
N LEU A 60 7.71 -3.75 -11.69
CA LEU A 60 6.31 -3.76 -12.13
C LEU A 60 6.03 -2.65 -13.15
N LEU A 61 6.48 -1.43 -12.86
CA LEU A 61 6.33 -0.27 -13.76
C LEU A 61 7.11 -0.47 -15.07
N SER A 62 8.37 -0.91 -15.01
CA SER A 62 9.20 -1.14 -16.18
C SER A 62 8.61 -2.21 -17.09
N SER A 63 8.20 -3.34 -16.51
CA SER A 63 7.55 -4.44 -17.21
C SER A 63 6.25 -3.98 -17.90
N PHE A 64 5.43 -3.18 -17.22
CA PHE A 64 4.20 -2.60 -17.82
C PHE A 64 4.51 -1.65 -18.97
N LYS A 65 5.54 -0.79 -18.82
CA LYS A 65 5.94 0.17 -19.88
C LYS A 65 6.59 -0.50 -21.10
N ALA A 66 7.18 -1.68 -20.92
CA ALA A 66 7.71 -2.48 -22.03
C ALA A 66 6.62 -3.06 -22.93
N GLY A 67 5.39 -3.24 -22.39
CA GLY A 67 4.24 -3.72 -23.18
C GLY A 67 4.19 -5.25 -23.33
N ASP A 68 5.10 -5.98 -22.72
CA ASP A 68 5.14 -7.45 -22.71
C ASP A 68 4.29 -8.04 -21.55
N THR A 69 4.50 -9.32 -21.26
CA THR A 69 3.88 -9.97 -20.09
C THR A 69 4.34 -9.29 -18.81
N VAL A 70 3.43 -8.57 -18.15
CA VAL A 70 3.74 -7.82 -16.92
C VAL A 70 4.04 -8.79 -15.78
N SER A 71 5.18 -8.58 -15.12
CA SER A 71 5.60 -9.38 -13.97
C SER A 71 6.56 -8.59 -13.07
N CYS A 72 6.55 -8.90 -11.77
CA CYS A 72 7.49 -8.35 -10.79
C CYS A 72 7.92 -9.41 -9.77
N LYS A 73 7.96 -10.67 -10.19
CA LYS A 73 8.45 -11.77 -9.34
C LYS A 73 9.92 -11.58 -9.05
N LYS A 74 10.42 -12.24 -8.01
CA LYS A 74 11.83 -12.18 -7.60
C LYS A 74 12.81 -12.29 -8.77
N LYS A 75 12.58 -13.23 -9.71
CA LYS A 75 13.42 -13.42 -10.89
C LYS A 75 13.44 -12.18 -11.80
N ASP A 76 12.32 -11.49 -11.91
CA ASP A 76 12.17 -10.31 -12.78
C ASP A 76 12.84 -9.09 -12.13
N VAL A 77 12.76 -8.96 -10.80
CA VAL A 77 13.51 -7.95 -10.04
C VAL A 77 15.03 -8.16 -10.19
N LEU A 78 15.50 -9.41 -10.19
CA LEU A 78 16.92 -9.72 -10.42
C LEU A 78 17.37 -9.50 -11.88
N ALA A 79 16.43 -9.47 -12.82
CA ALA A 79 16.69 -9.17 -14.23
C ALA A 79 16.58 -7.66 -14.55
N LEU A 80 16.18 -6.82 -13.59
CA LEU A 80 16.09 -5.37 -13.77
C LEU A 80 17.46 -4.80 -14.17
N THR A 81 17.48 -4.03 -15.23
CA THR A 81 18.70 -3.37 -15.72
C THR A 81 18.93 -2.01 -15.05
N LEU A 82 20.18 -1.58 -14.96
CA LEU A 82 20.53 -0.25 -14.46
C LEU A 82 19.90 0.86 -15.33
N ALA A 83 19.76 0.64 -16.63
CA ALA A 83 19.13 1.60 -17.55
C ALA A 83 17.64 1.80 -17.22
N GLU A 84 16.90 0.73 -16.94
CA GLU A 84 15.50 0.78 -16.51
C GLU A 84 15.37 1.44 -15.15
N TYR A 85 16.25 1.08 -14.20
CA TYR A 85 16.30 1.72 -12.89
C TYR A 85 16.43 3.23 -13.02
N LYS A 86 17.47 3.71 -13.71
CA LYS A 86 17.71 5.15 -13.92
C LYS A 86 16.57 5.85 -14.66
N LYS A 87 15.91 5.13 -15.58
CA LYS A 87 14.80 5.68 -16.37
C LYS A 87 13.55 5.94 -15.53
N TYR A 88 13.23 5.06 -14.57
CA TYR A 88 11.94 5.07 -13.90
C TYR A 88 11.98 5.44 -12.41
N ALA A 89 13.16 5.45 -11.77
CA ALA A 89 13.26 5.64 -10.32
C ALA A 89 12.67 6.98 -9.85
N ASP A 90 12.94 8.09 -10.54
CA ASP A 90 12.44 9.41 -10.15
C ASP A 90 10.94 9.53 -10.34
N SER A 91 10.41 9.06 -11.46
CA SER A 91 8.96 9.07 -11.70
C SER A 91 8.22 8.17 -10.71
N LEU A 92 8.81 7.04 -10.32
CA LEU A 92 8.23 6.16 -9.31
C LEU A 92 8.23 6.80 -7.91
N CYS A 93 9.29 7.53 -7.53
CA CYS A 93 9.28 8.32 -6.28
C CYS A 93 8.11 9.31 -6.26
N ALA A 94 7.88 10.03 -7.37
CA ALA A 94 6.72 10.90 -7.50
C ALA A 94 5.39 10.14 -7.41
N GLY A 95 5.33 8.92 -7.96
CA GLY A 95 4.19 8.02 -7.84
C GLY A 95 3.89 7.60 -6.40
N PHE A 96 4.91 7.29 -5.60
CA PHE A 96 4.77 7.04 -4.15
C PHE A 96 4.25 8.28 -3.42
N SER A 97 4.80 9.46 -3.71
CA SER A 97 4.34 10.71 -3.10
C SER A 97 2.87 11.02 -3.44
N LEU A 98 2.42 10.69 -4.66
CA LEU A 98 1.02 10.83 -5.03
C LEU A 98 0.14 9.78 -4.32
N ALA A 99 0.60 8.54 -4.23
CA ALA A 99 -0.10 7.49 -3.48
C ALA A 99 -0.30 7.90 -2.01
N GLU A 100 0.73 8.46 -1.38
CA GLU A 100 0.65 9.01 -0.02
C GLU A 100 -0.44 10.10 0.09
N LYS A 101 -0.48 11.05 -0.85
CA LYS A 101 -1.52 12.09 -0.85
C LYS A 101 -2.93 11.52 -0.96
N LEU A 102 -3.14 10.54 -1.86
CA LEU A 102 -4.43 9.88 -2.01
C LEU A 102 -4.84 9.12 -0.75
N LEU A 103 -3.90 8.47 -0.07
CA LEU A 103 -4.17 7.74 1.17
C LEU A 103 -4.45 8.67 2.35
N LYS A 104 -3.76 9.82 2.43
CA LYS A 104 -4.07 10.86 3.42
C LYS A 104 -5.47 11.46 3.21
N GLU A 105 -5.92 11.64 1.95
CA GLU A 105 -7.32 11.99 1.65
C GLU A 105 -8.31 10.93 2.16
N GLU A 106 -7.88 9.67 2.23
CA GLU A 106 -8.66 8.55 2.77
C GLU A 106 -8.45 8.34 4.29
N ARG A 107 -7.82 9.30 4.99
CA ARG A 107 -7.56 9.28 6.45
C ARG A 107 -6.60 8.16 6.89
N ILE A 108 -5.68 7.76 6.03
CA ILE A 108 -4.56 6.88 6.36
C ILE A 108 -3.32 7.76 6.47
N PHE A 109 -2.79 7.95 7.68
CA PHE A 109 -1.78 8.95 7.96
C PHE A 109 -0.40 8.37 8.23
N SER A 110 -0.32 7.13 8.74
CA SER A 110 0.94 6.48 9.09
C SER A 110 1.06 5.09 8.46
N SER A 111 2.26 4.55 8.45
CA SER A 111 2.53 3.18 8.01
C SER A 111 1.83 2.15 8.90
N ASP A 112 1.55 2.48 10.16
CA ASP A 112 0.83 1.62 11.09
C ASP A 112 -0.68 1.56 10.80
N ASP A 113 -1.22 2.61 10.15
CA ASP A 113 -2.62 2.66 9.74
C ASP A 113 -2.88 2.00 8.40
N LEU A 114 -1.84 1.73 7.61
CA LEU A 114 -1.99 1.06 6.31
C LEU A 114 -2.64 -0.31 6.50
N PRO A 115 -3.79 -0.57 5.84
CA PRO A 115 -4.39 -1.90 5.81
C PRO A 115 -3.43 -2.97 5.28
N TYR A 116 -2.86 -2.71 4.10
CA TYR A 116 -1.83 -3.52 3.48
C TYR A 116 -0.68 -2.63 2.98
N SER A 117 0.49 -2.72 3.61
CA SER A 117 1.69 -2.04 3.11
C SER A 117 2.09 -2.54 1.71
N THR A 118 1.84 -3.81 1.42
CA THR A 118 2.09 -4.43 0.12
C THR A 118 1.28 -3.81 -1.03
N GLN A 119 0.12 -3.21 -0.76
CA GLN A 119 -0.70 -2.54 -1.78
C GLN A 119 -0.10 -1.21 -2.24
N LEU A 120 0.86 -0.65 -1.50
CA LEU A 120 1.61 0.54 -1.95
C LEU A 120 2.38 0.26 -3.24
N ILE A 121 2.85 -0.97 -3.46
CA ILE A 121 3.62 -1.37 -4.65
C ILE A 121 2.82 -1.13 -5.93
N PRO A 122 1.66 -1.77 -6.16
CA PRO A 122 0.87 -1.50 -7.35
C PRO A 122 0.23 -0.11 -7.35
N LEU A 123 -0.10 0.46 -6.19
CA LEU A 123 -0.69 1.80 -6.12
C LEU A 123 0.28 2.87 -6.62
N SER A 124 1.55 2.84 -6.19
CA SER A 124 2.56 3.79 -6.66
C SER A 124 2.86 3.64 -8.14
N ALA A 125 2.93 2.41 -8.66
CA ALA A 125 3.12 2.15 -10.08
C ALA A 125 1.94 2.66 -10.93
N VAL A 126 0.69 2.41 -10.51
CA VAL A 126 -0.53 2.95 -11.15
C VAL A 126 -0.51 4.48 -11.12
N CYS A 127 -0.20 5.09 -9.97
CA CYS A 127 -0.08 6.54 -9.82
C CYS A 127 0.95 7.11 -10.81
N THR A 128 2.11 6.48 -10.94
CA THR A 128 3.16 6.90 -11.89
C THR A 128 2.63 6.91 -13.32
N VAL A 129 1.97 5.83 -13.76
CA VAL A 129 1.42 5.73 -15.12
C VAL A 129 0.36 6.81 -15.37
N LEU A 130 -0.51 7.06 -14.40
CA LEU A 130 -1.58 8.07 -14.53
C LEU A 130 -1.03 9.51 -14.51
N MET A 131 0.07 9.76 -13.79
CA MET A 131 0.79 11.05 -13.82
C MET A 131 1.42 11.29 -15.20
N ASP A 132 2.15 10.32 -15.73
CA ASP A 132 2.78 10.43 -17.06
C ASP A 132 1.75 10.74 -18.15
N GLY A 133 0.55 10.16 -18.04
CA GLY A 133 -0.58 10.42 -18.93
C GLY A 133 -1.36 11.70 -18.63
N ASN A 134 -0.96 12.50 -17.61
CA ASN A 134 -1.68 13.70 -17.13
C ASN A 134 -3.17 13.45 -16.79
N ARG A 135 -3.52 12.23 -16.33
CA ARG A 135 -4.91 11.81 -16.11
C ARG A 135 -5.38 11.87 -14.67
N ILE A 136 -4.46 11.88 -13.72
CA ILE A 136 -4.76 11.77 -12.28
C ILE A 136 -5.49 13.00 -11.69
N HIS A 137 -5.57 14.09 -12.41
CA HIS A 137 -6.10 15.36 -11.91
C HIS A 137 -7.62 15.41 -11.81
N THR A 138 -8.35 14.51 -12.46
CA THR A 138 -9.81 14.49 -12.41
C THR A 138 -10.32 13.72 -11.20
N THR A 139 -11.40 14.22 -10.58
CA THR A 139 -12.09 13.53 -9.48
C THR A 139 -12.54 12.12 -9.87
N ALA A 140 -13.00 11.93 -11.11
CA ALA A 140 -13.44 10.63 -11.60
C ALA A 140 -12.30 9.60 -11.57
N VAL A 141 -11.10 9.96 -12.03
CA VAL A 141 -9.92 9.08 -12.00
C VAL A 141 -9.51 8.76 -10.57
N LYS A 142 -9.43 9.77 -9.70
CA LYS A 142 -9.12 9.54 -8.28
C LYS A 142 -10.13 8.60 -7.63
N ASN A 143 -11.42 8.76 -7.92
CA ASN A 143 -12.47 7.89 -7.37
C ASN A 143 -12.33 6.45 -7.85
N ARG A 144 -11.98 6.20 -9.13
CA ARG A 144 -11.71 4.84 -9.63
C ARG A 144 -10.49 4.21 -8.93
N VAL A 145 -9.40 4.97 -8.73
CA VAL A 145 -8.22 4.49 -7.97
C VAL A 145 -8.61 4.14 -6.53
N LYS A 146 -9.36 5.01 -5.86
CA LYS A 146 -9.84 4.79 -4.49
C LYS A 146 -10.79 3.59 -4.41
N GLN A 147 -11.69 3.42 -5.37
CA GLN A 147 -12.58 2.27 -5.44
C GLN A 147 -11.79 0.96 -5.55
N TRP A 148 -10.85 0.87 -6.48
CA TRP A 148 -9.96 -0.29 -6.59
C TRP A 148 -9.19 -0.55 -5.29
N TYR A 149 -8.61 0.49 -4.69
CA TYR A 149 -7.88 0.37 -3.43
C TYR A 149 -8.73 -0.23 -2.32
N TRP A 150 -9.93 0.32 -2.09
CA TRP A 150 -10.84 -0.15 -1.04
C TRP A 150 -11.42 -1.54 -1.32
N CYS A 151 -11.67 -1.89 -2.57
CA CYS A 151 -12.05 -3.26 -2.93
C CYS A 151 -10.93 -4.25 -2.58
N GLY A 152 -9.67 -3.88 -2.77
CA GLY A 152 -8.52 -4.67 -2.34
C GLY A 152 -8.45 -4.85 -0.82
N VAL A 153 -8.69 -3.79 -0.07
CA VAL A 153 -8.68 -3.80 1.41
C VAL A 153 -9.80 -4.67 1.97
N PHE A 154 -11.05 -4.37 1.64
CA PHE A 154 -12.21 -5.06 2.22
C PHE A 154 -12.49 -6.44 1.60
N GLY A 155 -11.94 -6.70 0.42
CA GLY A 155 -11.88 -8.05 -0.14
C GLY A 155 -10.77 -8.91 0.47
N GLU A 156 -9.93 -8.35 1.35
CA GLU A 156 -8.78 -9.01 1.99
C GLU A 156 -7.83 -9.64 0.95
N LEU A 157 -7.59 -8.94 -0.18
CA LEU A 157 -6.97 -9.50 -1.37
C LEU A 157 -5.44 -9.37 -1.43
N TYR A 158 -4.80 -8.68 -0.47
CA TYR A 158 -3.35 -8.39 -0.45
C TYR A 158 -2.60 -9.05 0.72
N GLY A 159 -3.19 -10.09 1.32
CA GLY A 159 -2.62 -10.76 2.50
C GLY A 159 -1.43 -11.68 2.20
N SER A 160 -1.28 -12.21 0.97
CA SER A 160 -0.20 -13.15 0.60
C SER A 160 -0.11 -13.32 -0.92
N ALA A 161 1.08 -13.74 -1.41
CA ALA A 161 1.36 -14.10 -2.82
C ALA A 161 0.90 -13.05 -3.83
N ASN A 162 1.37 -11.81 -3.66
CA ASN A 162 0.76 -10.63 -4.28
C ASN A 162 1.28 -10.28 -5.68
N GLU A 163 2.42 -10.83 -6.15
CA GLU A 163 3.10 -10.38 -7.38
C GLU A 163 2.22 -10.57 -8.63
N THR A 164 1.48 -11.70 -8.70
CA THR A 164 0.54 -11.91 -9.80
C THR A 164 -0.63 -10.92 -9.76
N ARG A 165 -1.09 -10.55 -8.54
CA ARG A 165 -2.13 -9.55 -8.37
C ARG A 165 -1.64 -8.17 -8.79
N TYR A 166 -0.44 -7.77 -8.37
CA TYR A 166 0.16 -6.50 -8.79
C TYR A 166 0.24 -6.37 -10.31
N ALA A 167 0.69 -7.43 -10.99
CA ALA A 167 0.80 -7.47 -12.44
C ALA A 167 -0.57 -7.33 -13.13
N ASN A 168 -1.60 -8.01 -12.62
CA ASN A 168 -2.96 -7.89 -13.12
C ASN A 168 -3.54 -6.49 -12.85
N ASP A 169 -3.33 -5.98 -11.64
CA ASP A 169 -3.91 -4.70 -11.22
C ASP A 169 -3.39 -3.54 -12.04
N ILE A 170 -2.07 -3.42 -12.26
CA ILE A 170 -1.54 -2.30 -13.04
C ILE A 170 -2.12 -2.30 -14.46
N VAL A 171 -2.23 -3.46 -15.10
CA VAL A 171 -2.79 -3.57 -16.46
C VAL A 171 -4.28 -3.22 -16.48
N GLN A 172 -5.05 -3.84 -15.58
CA GLN A 172 -6.52 -3.73 -15.60
C GLN A 172 -6.98 -2.37 -15.08
N VAL A 173 -6.38 -1.85 -14.00
CA VAL A 173 -6.75 -0.55 -13.43
C VAL A 173 -6.41 0.59 -14.37
N VAL A 174 -5.22 0.57 -14.97
CA VAL A 174 -4.84 1.59 -15.95
C VAL A 174 -5.79 1.55 -17.12
N LYS A 175 -6.04 0.38 -17.72
CA LYS A 175 -6.96 0.24 -18.86
C LYS A 175 -8.38 0.69 -18.52
N TRP A 176 -8.89 0.31 -17.34
CA TRP A 176 -10.21 0.74 -16.87
C TRP A 176 -10.32 2.25 -16.71
N ILE A 177 -9.25 2.91 -16.28
CA ILE A 177 -9.23 4.35 -16.07
C ILE A 177 -9.03 5.12 -17.37
N THR A 178 -8.14 4.63 -18.26
CA THR A 178 -7.72 5.39 -19.46
C THR A 178 -8.62 5.13 -20.65
N ASP A 179 -9.11 3.93 -20.82
CA ASP A 179 -9.76 3.46 -22.05
C ASP A 179 -11.23 3.04 -21.81
N ASP A 180 -11.77 3.32 -20.62
CA ASP A 180 -13.10 2.85 -20.19
C ASP A 180 -13.25 1.32 -20.33
N GLY A 181 -12.14 0.61 -20.04
CA GLY A 181 -12.08 -0.85 -20.10
C GLY A 181 -12.94 -1.53 -19.02
N ASP A 182 -12.95 -2.86 -19.04
CA ASP A 182 -13.65 -3.67 -18.06
C ASP A 182 -13.19 -3.39 -16.65
N LEU A 183 -14.05 -3.67 -15.66
CA LEU A 183 -13.72 -3.56 -14.25
C LEU A 183 -12.53 -4.47 -13.90
N PRO A 184 -11.54 -3.96 -13.14
CA PRO A 184 -10.43 -4.78 -12.67
C PRO A 184 -10.91 -5.98 -11.86
N LYS A 185 -10.17 -7.10 -11.96
CA LYS A 185 -10.49 -8.32 -11.21
C LYS A 185 -10.57 -8.07 -9.70
N THR A 186 -9.73 -7.22 -9.15
CA THR A 186 -9.80 -6.80 -7.74
C THR A 186 -11.12 -6.14 -7.38
N VAL A 187 -11.78 -5.44 -8.33
CA VAL A 187 -13.11 -4.86 -8.11
C VAL A 187 -14.22 -5.90 -8.29
N THR A 188 -14.11 -6.80 -9.28
CA THR A 188 -15.13 -7.84 -9.53
C THR A 188 -15.08 -8.97 -8.51
N ASP A 189 -13.91 -9.31 -7.99
CA ASP A 189 -13.74 -10.34 -6.95
C ASP A 189 -14.13 -9.83 -5.55
N PHE A 190 -14.31 -8.52 -5.41
CA PHE A 190 -14.67 -7.92 -4.13
C PHE A 190 -16.05 -8.39 -3.67
N TYR A 191 -16.09 -8.97 -2.48
CA TYR A 191 -17.31 -9.30 -1.77
C TYR A 191 -17.20 -8.86 -0.31
N PHE A 192 -18.06 -7.95 0.11
CA PHE A 192 -18.12 -7.50 1.49
C PHE A 192 -19.22 -8.26 2.26
N ASN A 193 -18.82 -8.99 3.29
CA ASN A 193 -19.75 -9.61 4.22
C ASN A 193 -19.90 -8.72 5.47
N PRO A 194 -21.08 -8.09 5.72
CA PRO A 194 -21.28 -7.24 6.88
C PRO A 194 -21.06 -7.95 8.23
N MET A 195 -21.28 -9.27 8.29
CA MET A 195 -21.03 -10.06 9.49
C MET A 195 -19.54 -10.09 9.88
N ARG A 196 -18.64 -9.79 8.94
CA ARG A 196 -17.20 -9.65 9.19
C ARG A 196 -16.92 -8.54 10.22
N LEU A 197 -17.72 -7.47 10.23
CA LEU A 197 -17.56 -6.35 11.17
C LEU A 197 -17.66 -6.81 12.63
N LEU A 198 -18.58 -7.71 12.93
CA LEU A 198 -18.75 -8.25 14.30
C LEU A 198 -17.55 -9.06 14.80
N GLY A 199 -16.68 -9.49 13.88
CA GLY A 199 -15.45 -10.24 14.21
C GLY A 199 -14.18 -9.38 14.21
N LEU A 200 -14.26 -8.08 13.90
CA LEU A 200 -13.10 -7.20 13.84
C LEU A 200 -12.67 -6.73 15.22
N GLN A 201 -11.86 -7.53 15.89
CA GLN A 201 -11.31 -7.26 17.21
C GLN A 201 -9.82 -6.86 17.20
N SER A 202 -9.08 -7.28 16.16
CA SER A 202 -7.65 -7.02 16.05
C SER A 202 -7.38 -5.73 15.31
N ARG A 203 -6.81 -4.75 16.03
CA ARG A 203 -6.33 -3.48 15.46
C ARG A 203 -5.29 -3.66 14.35
N GLN A 204 -4.64 -4.82 14.28
CA GLN A 204 -3.63 -5.14 13.27
C GLN A 204 -4.23 -5.67 11.96
N SER A 205 -5.49 -6.09 11.94
CA SER A 205 -6.10 -6.60 10.71
C SER A 205 -6.37 -5.48 9.70
N ALA A 206 -6.16 -5.79 8.42
CA ALA A 206 -6.36 -4.83 7.33
C ALA A 206 -7.80 -4.27 7.31
N ALA A 207 -8.79 -5.16 7.50
CA ALA A 207 -10.18 -4.74 7.53
C ALA A 207 -10.50 -3.80 8.72
N TYR A 208 -9.88 -4.03 9.90
CA TYR A 208 -10.03 -3.12 11.06
C TYR A 208 -9.47 -1.73 10.74
N LYS A 209 -8.24 -1.67 10.23
CA LYS A 209 -7.60 -0.41 9.83
C LYS A 209 -8.41 0.32 8.76
N GLY A 210 -8.94 -0.43 7.78
CA GLY A 210 -9.82 0.13 6.75
C GLY A 210 -11.10 0.74 7.33
N VAL A 211 -11.77 0.07 8.27
CA VAL A 211 -12.97 0.60 8.93
C VAL A 211 -12.62 1.85 9.74
N MET A 212 -11.50 1.86 10.47
CA MET A 212 -11.04 3.04 11.20
C MET A 212 -10.83 4.24 10.29
N ALA A 213 -10.15 4.06 9.16
CA ALA A 213 -9.95 5.13 8.18
C ALA A 213 -11.30 5.68 7.65
N LEU A 214 -12.29 4.81 7.38
CA LEU A 214 -13.62 5.24 6.94
C LEU A 214 -14.41 5.95 8.04
N ILE A 215 -14.27 5.54 9.30
CA ILE A 215 -14.87 6.23 10.46
C ILE A 215 -14.29 7.65 10.57
N LEU A 216 -12.96 7.79 10.49
CA LEU A 216 -12.30 9.09 10.50
C LEU A 216 -12.70 9.94 9.29
N LYS A 217 -12.84 9.34 8.11
CA LYS A 217 -13.30 10.03 6.89
C LYS A 217 -14.75 10.51 6.99
N ASN A 218 -15.57 9.83 7.78
CA ASN A 218 -16.96 10.21 8.04
C ASN A 218 -17.08 11.19 9.23
N HIS A 219 -16.04 12.02 9.45
CA HIS A 219 -16.06 13.09 10.45
C HIS A 219 -16.22 12.60 11.90
N ALA A 220 -15.54 11.50 12.24
CA ALA A 220 -15.49 11.03 13.62
C ALA A 220 -14.99 12.15 14.55
N ARG A 221 -15.60 12.24 15.74
CA ARG A 221 -15.29 13.26 16.74
C ARG A 221 -14.70 12.61 17.97
N ASP A 222 -13.80 13.33 18.61
CA ASP A 222 -13.30 12.96 19.93
C ASP A 222 -14.45 12.94 20.93
N PHE A 223 -14.49 11.89 21.76
CA PHE A 223 -15.62 11.64 22.64
C PHE A 223 -15.70 12.65 23.80
N ILE A 224 -14.57 13.22 24.21
CA ILE A 224 -14.50 14.16 25.35
C ILE A 224 -14.65 15.59 24.86
N SER A 225 -13.86 16.00 23.88
CA SER A 225 -13.83 17.38 23.41
C SER A 225 -14.88 17.69 22.34
N GLY A 226 -15.43 16.68 21.65
CA GLY A 226 -16.30 16.83 20.52
C GLY A 226 -15.62 17.38 19.25
N ALA A 227 -14.30 17.57 19.29
CA ALA A 227 -13.52 18.04 18.15
C ALA A 227 -13.48 17.01 17.04
N GLU A 228 -13.48 17.45 15.79
CA GLU A 228 -13.29 16.54 14.65
C GLU A 228 -11.86 16.00 14.63
N MET A 229 -11.73 14.70 14.38
CA MET A 229 -10.46 14.02 14.29
C MET A 229 -9.86 14.25 12.89
N ASP A 230 -8.98 15.22 12.77
CA ASP A 230 -8.25 15.54 11.54
C ASP A 230 -6.77 15.11 11.61
N PHE A 231 -6.01 15.46 10.57
CA PHE A 231 -4.58 15.12 10.51
C PHE A 231 -3.77 15.80 11.62
N SER A 232 -4.09 17.03 11.99
CA SER A 232 -3.36 17.75 13.04
C SER A 232 -3.55 17.09 14.40
N THR A 233 -4.78 16.72 14.73
CA THR A 233 -5.12 15.98 15.96
C THR A 233 -4.41 14.61 15.97
N PHE A 234 -4.37 13.92 14.83
CA PHE A 234 -3.70 12.62 14.73
C PHE A 234 -2.18 12.71 14.91
N SER A 235 -1.55 13.79 14.43
CA SER A 235 -0.10 13.99 14.55
C SER A 235 0.34 14.41 15.94
N ASP A 236 -0.48 15.17 16.65
CA ASP A 236 -0.12 15.77 17.93
C ASP A 236 -0.47 14.86 19.12
N GLU A 237 -1.48 14.01 18.99
CA GLU A 237 -1.96 13.14 20.04
C GLU A 237 -2.14 11.69 19.57
N LYS A 238 -1.74 10.72 20.39
CA LYS A 238 -2.09 9.32 20.15
C LYS A 238 -3.59 9.14 20.31
N ILE A 239 -4.28 8.79 19.22
CA ILE A 239 -5.70 8.42 19.28
C ILE A 239 -5.84 7.17 20.13
N ASP A 240 -6.53 7.31 21.26
CA ASP A 240 -6.86 6.18 22.11
C ASP A 240 -8.27 5.67 21.77
N ILE A 241 -8.37 4.37 21.52
CA ILE A 241 -9.64 3.73 21.16
C ILE A 241 -10.20 3.09 22.40
N HIS A 242 -11.26 3.67 22.95
CA HIS A 242 -11.93 3.18 24.14
C HIS A 242 -13.18 2.36 23.80
N HIS A 243 -13.49 1.42 24.69
CA HIS A 243 -14.79 0.76 24.67
C HIS A 243 -15.86 1.73 25.17
N ILE A 244 -17.00 1.80 24.49
CA ILE A 244 -18.15 2.61 24.93
C ILE A 244 -18.63 2.09 26.30
N PHE A 245 -18.68 0.77 26.46
CA PHE A 245 -19.00 0.13 27.73
C PHE A 245 -17.76 -0.54 28.34
N PRO A 246 -17.49 -0.35 29.63
CA PRO A 246 -16.36 -1.00 30.30
C PRO A 246 -16.43 -2.54 30.17
N LYS A 247 -15.28 -3.15 29.95
CA LYS A 247 -15.15 -4.61 29.77
C LYS A 247 -15.82 -5.38 30.92
N ASP A 248 -15.57 -4.95 32.17
CA ASP A 248 -16.07 -5.63 33.36
C ASP A 248 -17.61 -5.54 33.47
N TYR A 249 -18.19 -4.42 33.02
CA TYR A 249 -19.64 -4.29 32.94
C TYR A 249 -20.19 -5.28 31.91
N CYS A 250 -19.62 -5.35 30.71
CA CYS A 250 -20.08 -6.27 29.67
C CYS A 250 -19.99 -7.75 30.08
N ILE A 251 -18.92 -8.13 30.78
CA ILE A 251 -18.75 -9.47 31.33
C ILE A 251 -19.83 -9.77 32.39
N LYS A 252 -20.07 -8.83 33.28
CA LYS A 252 -21.07 -9.00 34.35
C LYS A 252 -22.49 -9.16 33.82
N GLU A 253 -22.82 -8.39 32.77
CA GLU A 253 -24.11 -8.46 32.05
C GLU A 253 -24.21 -9.65 31.09
N GLY A 254 -23.15 -10.47 30.94
CA GLY A 254 -23.14 -11.65 30.09
C GLY A 254 -23.11 -11.37 28.59
N TYR A 255 -22.67 -10.20 28.18
CA TYR A 255 -22.54 -9.87 26.74
C TYR A 255 -21.44 -10.69 26.06
N ASP A 256 -21.72 -11.17 24.84
CA ASP A 256 -20.73 -11.87 24.02
C ASP A 256 -19.52 -10.95 23.70
N LYS A 257 -18.30 -11.46 23.97
CA LYS A 257 -17.04 -10.76 23.69
C LYS A 257 -16.97 -10.20 22.26
N ARG A 258 -17.48 -10.92 21.28
CA ARG A 258 -17.51 -10.50 19.90
C ARG A 258 -18.32 -9.23 19.67
N LYS A 259 -19.32 -8.95 20.51
CA LYS A 259 -20.17 -7.77 20.41
C LYS A 259 -19.54 -6.54 21.05
N TRP A 260 -19.01 -6.68 22.26
CA TRP A 260 -18.48 -5.51 22.99
C TRP A 260 -17.01 -5.19 22.71
N ASN A 261 -16.28 -6.09 22.05
CA ASN A 261 -14.86 -5.90 21.70
C ASN A 261 -14.64 -5.81 20.17
N SER A 262 -15.70 -5.62 19.40
CA SER A 262 -15.60 -5.35 17.96
C SER A 262 -15.50 -3.85 17.71
N ILE A 263 -15.11 -3.48 16.49
CA ILE A 263 -15.00 -2.07 16.06
C ILE A 263 -16.37 -1.40 15.90
N VAL A 264 -17.45 -2.17 15.84
CA VAL A 264 -18.85 -1.73 15.70
C VAL A 264 -19.67 -2.15 16.88
#